data_f64b7eafca14d8e999a3d1525215d0dc
#
_entry.id   f64b7eafca14d8e999a3d1525215d0dc
#
_cell.length_a   1.000
_cell.length_b   1.000
_cell.length_c   1.000
_cell.angle_alpha   90.00
_cell.angle_beta   90.00
_cell.angle_gamma   90.00
#
_symmetry.space_group_name_H-M   'P 1'
#
loop_
_entity.id
_entity.type
_entity.pdbx_description
1 polymer ?
#
loop_
_entity_poly.entity_id
_entity_poly.type
_entity_poly.pdbx_seq_one_letter_code
_entity_poly.pdbx_strand_id
1 'polypeptide(L)'
;MANYQNIMRLRPEVRQFIRNRRWVHHGDVLTYGANVRCEAFSTDETGFRHSVFEGESLSLRQIILAERYGLVLGPSSVYGFGLAGNENTMSSLLAERFGFPFANVGLPEGNSRNLFSILLSIIARSPRPPSAVVHISGGDFTNFCYTSIADPVFGSPNLKQIAMALEERGGRPPPEQQIKPLLAFTSLWIRAIAQICRSTDIPLVLADDTTFFEKTDPSDIERQSELGQPFNPSQDRQFATHRRFVSDYHNRRKEVAKSLEVPLAGPGITNDIGFVDEFHYDRDGTRSLCDDFAAALEPLL
;
A
#
# COMPACT_ATOMS: atom_id res chain seq x y z
N MET A 1 -1.72 8.82 -16.29
CA MET A 1 -2.47 7.67 -15.73
C MET A 1 -2.26 6.48 -16.64
N ALA A 2 -2.08 5.30 -16.05
CA ALA A 2 -1.88 4.08 -16.79
C ALA A 2 -2.97 3.81 -17.83
N ASN A 3 -2.59 3.34 -19.01
CA ASN A 3 -3.55 2.86 -19.99
C ASN A 3 -4.05 1.47 -19.57
N TYR A 4 -5.07 1.43 -18.73
CA TYR A 4 -5.61 0.16 -18.22
C TYR A 4 -6.08 -0.82 -19.31
N GLN A 5 -6.43 -0.35 -20.50
CA GLN A 5 -6.75 -1.26 -21.61
C GLN A 5 -5.51 -2.02 -22.09
N ASN A 6 -4.38 -1.34 -22.25
CA ASN A 6 -3.11 -1.97 -22.59
C ASN A 6 -2.61 -2.85 -21.45
N ILE A 7 -2.70 -2.39 -20.21
CA ILE A 7 -2.32 -3.19 -19.03
C ILE A 7 -3.15 -4.47 -18.99
N MET A 8 -4.47 -4.41 -19.09
CA MET A 8 -5.34 -5.59 -19.07
C MET A 8 -5.12 -6.55 -20.26
N ARG A 9 -4.58 -6.06 -21.36
CA ARG A 9 -4.19 -6.91 -22.50
C ARG A 9 -2.90 -7.67 -22.21
N LEU A 10 -1.91 -7.03 -21.62
CA LEU A 10 -0.58 -7.58 -21.32
C LEU A 10 -0.55 -8.36 -20.00
N ARG A 11 -1.42 -7.99 -19.07
CA ARG A 11 -1.54 -8.57 -17.72
C ARG A 11 -3.02 -8.89 -17.43
N PRO A 12 -3.52 -10.05 -17.92
CA PRO A 12 -4.94 -10.41 -17.81
C PRO A 12 -5.43 -10.55 -16.36
N GLU A 13 -4.53 -10.80 -15.40
CA GLU A 13 -4.84 -10.85 -13.97
C GLU A 13 -5.41 -9.52 -13.45
N VAL A 14 -4.95 -8.37 -13.94
CA VAL A 14 -5.46 -7.04 -13.57
C VAL A 14 -6.96 -6.92 -13.85
N ARG A 15 -7.44 -7.56 -14.92
CA ARG A 15 -8.86 -7.60 -15.26
C ARG A 15 -9.71 -8.24 -14.15
N GLN A 16 -9.17 -9.24 -13.46
CA GLN A 16 -9.87 -9.92 -12.36
C GLN A 16 -10.12 -8.95 -11.19
N PHE A 17 -9.13 -8.13 -10.84
CA PHE A 17 -9.28 -7.11 -9.80
C PHE A 17 -10.33 -6.07 -10.17
N ILE A 18 -10.30 -5.57 -11.41
CA ILE A 18 -11.26 -4.54 -11.87
C ILE A 18 -12.68 -5.10 -11.91
N ARG A 19 -12.88 -6.32 -12.42
CA ARG A 19 -14.21 -6.94 -12.55
C ARG A 19 -14.83 -7.33 -11.21
N ASN A 20 -14.03 -7.71 -10.25
CA ASN A 20 -14.48 -8.13 -8.92
C ASN A 20 -14.46 -7.00 -7.92
N ARG A 21 -14.26 -5.77 -8.36
CA ARG A 21 -14.24 -4.57 -7.52
C ARG A 21 -15.60 -4.33 -6.90
N ARG A 22 -15.72 -4.73 -5.64
CA ARG A 22 -16.88 -4.46 -4.78
C ARG A 22 -16.35 -3.86 -3.49
N TRP A 23 -16.85 -2.69 -3.13
CA TRP A 23 -16.40 -2.02 -1.93
C TRP A 23 -17.28 -2.40 -0.74
N VAL A 24 -16.64 -2.72 0.38
CA VAL A 24 -17.30 -2.93 1.66
C VAL A 24 -16.82 -1.84 2.61
N HIS A 25 -17.77 -1.16 3.22
CA HIS A 25 -17.51 -0.09 4.18
C HIS A 25 -17.54 -0.63 5.60
N HIS A 26 -16.46 -0.38 6.34
CA HIS A 26 -16.35 -0.65 7.77
C HIS A 26 -16.11 0.69 8.49
N GLY A 27 -17.16 1.50 8.64
CA GLY A 27 -17.00 2.88 9.09
C GLY A 27 -16.28 3.73 8.06
N ASP A 28 -15.13 4.27 8.42
CA ASP A 28 -14.26 5.07 7.55
C ASP A 28 -13.21 4.20 6.80
N VAL A 29 -13.22 2.89 7.00
CA VAL A 29 -12.33 1.95 6.33
C VAL A 29 -13.05 1.30 5.16
N LEU A 30 -12.36 1.23 4.04
CA LEU A 30 -12.83 0.62 2.81
C LEU A 30 -12.00 -0.62 2.50
N THR A 31 -12.68 -1.77 2.36
CA THR A 31 -12.04 -3.02 1.93
C THR A 31 -12.58 -3.48 0.58
N TYR A 32 -11.87 -4.38 -0.07
CA TYR A 32 -12.37 -5.08 -1.26
C TYR A 32 -13.53 -6.00 -0.86
N GLY A 33 -14.33 -6.48 -1.82
CA GLY A 33 -15.51 -7.29 -1.53
C GLY A 33 -15.24 -8.48 -0.61
N ALA A 34 -16.16 -8.72 0.34
CA ALA A 34 -16.09 -9.86 1.23
C ALA A 34 -16.31 -11.19 0.48
N ASN A 35 -15.55 -12.22 0.85
CA ASN A 35 -15.66 -13.58 0.29
C ASN A 35 -15.53 -13.66 -1.24
N VAL A 36 -14.75 -12.76 -1.85
CA VAL A 36 -14.43 -12.85 -3.26
C VAL A 36 -13.53 -14.06 -3.50
N ARG A 37 -13.80 -14.80 -4.55
CA ARG A 37 -12.94 -15.88 -5.06
C ARG A 37 -12.87 -15.79 -6.57
N CYS A 38 -11.67 -15.61 -7.09
CA CYS A 38 -11.38 -15.65 -8.52
C CYS A 38 -9.98 -16.26 -8.74
N GLU A 39 -9.58 -16.42 -9.98
CA GLU A 39 -8.28 -17.01 -10.33
C GLU A 39 -7.10 -16.20 -9.80
N ALA A 40 -7.24 -14.86 -9.73
CA ALA A 40 -6.14 -14.00 -9.33
C ALA A 40 -6.02 -13.83 -7.81
N PHE A 41 -7.13 -13.89 -7.05
CA PHE A 41 -7.10 -13.66 -5.61
C PHE A 41 -8.35 -14.15 -4.89
N SER A 42 -8.26 -14.21 -3.57
CA SER A 42 -9.44 -14.40 -2.71
C SER A 42 -9.38 -13.46 -1.49
N THR A 43 -10.56 -13.14 -0.96
CA THR A 43 -10.72 -12.32 0.25
C THR A 43 -11.52 -13.06 1.31
N ASP A 44 -11.33 -12.66 2.55
CA ASP A 44 -12.08 -13.16 3.71
C ASP A 44 -13.45 -12.48 3.87
N GLU A 45 -14.14 -12.80 4.93
CA GLU A 45 -15.47 -12.27 5.27
C GLU A 45 -15.48 -10.74 5.53
N THR A 46 -14.32 -10.15 5.80
CA THR A 46 -14.14 -8.71 6.01
C THR A 46 -13.59 -7.97 4.79
N GLY A 47 -13.24 -8.71 3.73
CA GLY A 47 -12.72 -8.16 2.49
C GLY A 47 -11.21 -7.94 2.48
N PHE A 48 -10.47 -8.41 3.49
CA PHE A 48 -9.02 -8.49 3.43
C PHE A 48 -8.60 -9.66 2.56
N ARG A 49 -7.52 -9.46 1.79
CA ARG A 49 -6.96 -10.52 0.97
C ARG A 49 -6.36 -11.61 1.84
N HIS A 50 -6.63 -12.88 1.52
CA HIS A 50 -6.00 -14.00 2.20
C HIS A 50 -4.48 -13.94 2.05
N SER A 51 -3.78 -14.38 3.09
CA SER A 51 -2.34 -14.69 3.03
C SER A 51 -2.16 -16.20 2.96
N VAL A 52 -1.06 -16.64 2.36
CA VAL A 52 -0.71 -18.06 2.29
C VAL A 52 0.42 -18.34 3.28
N PHE A 53 0.24 -19.38 4.08
CA PHE A 53 1.29 -19.89 4.96
C PHE A 53 1.19 -21.43 5.00
N GLU A 54 2.31 -22.13 4.83
CA GLU A 54 2.38 -23.61 4.76
C GLU A 54 1.40 -24.23 3.75
N GLY A 55 1.18 -23.52 2.63
CA GLY A 55 0.26 -23.95 1.57
C GLY A 55 -1.22 -23.67 1.82
N GLU A 56 -1.58 -23.12 2.98
CA GLU A 56 -2.96 -22.80 3.34
C GLU A 56 -3.28 -21.32 3.16
N SER A 57 -4.47 -21.02 2.66
CA SER A 57 -5.02 -19.66 2.57
C SER A 57 -5.68 -19.27 3.88
N LEU A 58 -5.11 -18.30 4.57
CA LEU A 58 -5.56 -17.85 5.90
C LEU A 58 -6.23 -16.48 5.83
N SER A 59 -7.37 -16.35 6.49
CA SER A 59 -8.06 -15.07 6.72
C SER A 59 -7.34 -14.23 7.77
N LEU A 60 -7.61 -12.91 7.80
CA LEU A 60 -7.13 -12.04 8.87
C LEU A 60 -7.47 -12.61 10.25
N ARG A 61 -8.71 -13.07 10.43
CA ARG A 61 -9.17 -13.63 11.71
C ARG A 61 -8.39 -14.86 12.14
N GLN A 62 -8.10 -15.78 11.22
CA GLN A 62 -7.30 -16.98 11.53
C GLN A 62 -5.88 -16.58 11.96
N ILE A 63 -5.29 -15.63 11.26
CA ILE A 63 -3.92 -15.18 11.52
C ILE A 63 -3.81 -14.49 12.89
N ILE A 64 -4.70 -13.57 13.24
CA ILE A 64 -4.63 -12.86 14.53
C ILE A 64 -4.93 -13.77 15.75
N LEU A 65 -5.44 -14.97 15.54
CA LEU A 65 -5.64 -15.98 16.55
C LEU A 65 -4.47 -16.98 16.66
N ALA A 66 -3.51 -16.91 15.74
CA ALA A 66 -2.32 -17.75 15.77
C ALA A 66 -1.45 -17.44 17.00
N GLU A 67 -0.61 -18.39 17.40
CA GLU A 67 0.30 -18.22 18.53
C GLU A 67 1.33 -17.11 18.30
N ARG A 68 1.81 -17.00 17.08
CA ARG A 68 2.73 -15.97 16.59
C ARG A 68 2.23 -15.48 15.23
N TYR A 69 2.20 -14.18 15.02
CA TYR A 69 1.79 -13.59 13.74
C TYR A 69 2.39 -12.22 13.51
N GLY A 70 2.50 -11.84 12.25
CA GLY A 70 2.89 -10.50 11.81
C GLY A 70 1.78 -9.79 11.05
N LEU A 71 1.96 -8.49 10.81
CA LEU A 71 1.06 -7.67 10.01
C LEU A 71 1.85 -6.93 8.92
N VAL A 72 1.30 -6.89 7.71
CA VAL A 72 1.73 -5.96 6.66
C VAL A 72 0.62 -4.95 6.44
N LEU A 73 0.86 -3.71 6.86
CA LEU A 73 -0.08 -2.59 6.79
C LEU A 73 0.26 -1.71 5.58
N GLY A 74 -0.69 -1.40 4.75
CA GLY A 74 -0.42 -0.49 3.63
C GLY A 74 -1.59 -0.31 2.68
N PRO A 75 -1.35 0.36 1.55
CA PRO A 75 -2.36 0.64 0.54
C PRO A 75 -2.65 -0.57 -0.37
N SER A 76 -3.15 -0.31 -1.57
CA SER A 76 -3.43 -1.32 -2.59
C SER A 76 -2.19 -2.11 -3.06
N SER A 77 -1.00 -1.56 -2.93
CA SER A 77 0.25 -2.29 -3.19
C SER A 77 0.46 -3.44 -2.19
N VAL A 78 0.16 -3.24 -0.91
CA VAL A 78 0.14 -4.31 0.10
C VAL A 78 -1.00 -5.29 -0.15
N TYR A 79 -2.18 -4.80 -0.51
CA TYR A 79 -3.26 -5.67 -0.94
C TYR A 79 -2.82 -6.60 -2.09
N GLY A 80 -1.86 -6.16 -2.89
CA GLY A 80 -1.32 -6.88 -4.04
C GLY A 80 -2.22 -6.74 -5.27
N PHE A 81 -2.70 -5.51 -5.54
CA PHE A 81 -3.44 -5.23 -6.76
C PHE A 81 -2.59 -5.60 -7.99
N GLY A 82 -3.18 -6.38 -8.91
CA GLY A 82 -2.49 -6.85 -10.11
C GLY A 82 -1.63 -8.10 -9.92
N LEU A 83 -1.48 -8.63 -8.70
CA LEU A 83 -0.75 -9.88 -8.44
C LEU A 83 -1.67 -11.08 -8.51
N ALA A 84 -1.40 -11.99 -9.43
CA ALA A 84 -2.05 -13.30 -9.45
C ALA A 84 -1.51 -14.20 -8.33
N GLY A 85 -2.44 -14.88 -7.63
CA GLY A 85 -2.14 -15.78 -6.52
C GLY A 85 -1.91 -15.05 -5.18
N ASN A 86 -2.53 -15.55 -4.14
CA ASN A 86 -2.36 -15.00 -2.79
C ASN A 86 -0.94 -15.24 -2.24
N GLU A 87 -0.29 -16.29 -2.70
CA GLU A 87 1.09 -16.66 -2.35
C GLU A 87 2.13 -15.63 -2.78
N ASN A 88 1.80 -14.78 -3.75
CA ASN A 88 2.69 -13.74 -4.26
C ASN A 88 2.56 -12.39 -3.53
N THR A 89 1.69 -12.29 -2.52
CA THR A 89 1.54 -11.06 -1.73
C THR A 89 2.69 -10.88 -0.75
N MET A 90 2.97 -9.63 -0.37
CA MET A 90 4.02 -9.32 0.61
C MET A 90 3.85 -10.10 1.92
N SER A 91 2.61 -10.23 2.39
CA SER A 91 2.31 -10.98 3.62
C SER A 91 2.67 -12.46 3.51
N SER A 92 2.37 -13.09 2.37
CA SER A 92 2.68 -14.50 2.14
C SER A 92 4.19 -14.73 1.99
N LEU A 93 4.88 -13.85 1.27
CA LEU A 93 6.34 -13.92 1.11
C LEU A 93 7.08 -13.72 2.44
N LEU A 94 6.64 -12.79 3.28
CA LEU A 94 7.19 -12.60 4.63
C LEU A 94 6.85 -13.80 5.55
N ALA A 95 5.66 -14.39 5.41
CA ALA A 95 5.28 -15.58 6.16
C ALA A 95 6.19 -16.78 5.83
N GLU A 96 6.49 -16.99 4.55
CA GLU A 96 7.44 -18.00 4.09
C GLU A 96 8.85 -17.75 4.67
N ARG A 97 9.31 -16.49 4.63
CA ARG A 97 10.65 -16.10 5.09
C ARG A 97 10.84 -16.29 6.58
N PHE A 98 9.84 -15.95 7.40
CA PHE A 98 9.95 -15.94 8.87
C PHE A 98 9.40 -17.19 9.55
N GLY A 99 8.71 -18.08 8.85
CA GLY A 99 8.16 -19.33 9.40
C GLY A 99 6.98 -19.11 10.37
N PHE A 100 6.24 -18.00 10.21
CA PHE A 100 4.98 -17.76 10.90
C PHE A 100 4.07 -16.85 10.04
N PRO A 101 2.73 -16.93 10.21
CA PRO A 101 1.81 -16.22 9.31
C PRO A 101 1.87 -14.71 9.48
N PHE A 102 1.78 -13.99 8.35
CA PHE A 102 1.59 -12.54 8.28
C PHE A 102 0.24 -12.22 7.67
N ALA A 103 -0.53 -11.33 8.29
CA ALA A 103 -1.79 -10.87 7.72
C ALA A 103 -1.58 -9.76 6.68
N ASN A 104 -2.30 -9.88 5.57
CA ASN A 104 -2.43 -8.83 4.58
C ASN A 104 -3.45 -7.79 5.05
N VAL A 105 -2.97 -6.67 5.57
CA VAL A 105 -3.80 -5.53 5.97
C VAL A 105 -3.65 -4.42 4.92
N GLY A 106 -3.71 -4.82 3.67
CA GLY A 106 -3.74 -3.92 2.53
C GLY A 106 -5.12 -3.31 2.33
N LEU A 107 -5.18 -1.99 2.32
CA LEU A 107 -6.40 -1.24 2.06
C LEU A 107 -6.29 -0.53 0.71
N PRO A 108 -7.09 -0.90 -0.30
CA PRO A 108 -7.18 -0.09 -1.50
C PRO A 108 -7.56 1.34 -1.13
N GLU A 109 -6.74 2.29 -1.58
CA GLU A 109 -6.88 3.72 -1.26
C GLU A 109 -6.79 4.07 0.25
N GLY A 110 -6.33 3.12 1.07
CA GLY A 110 -6.13 3.33 2.50
C GLY A 110 -4.99 4.32 2.78
N ASN A 111 -5.21 5.22 3.72
CA ASN A 111 -4.21 6.14 4.22
C ASN A 111 -3.68 5.71 5.59
N SER A 112 -2.61 6.35 6.07
CA SER A 112 -1.99 6.01 7.36
C SER A 112 -2.95 6.12 8.55
N ARG A 113 -3.97 6.99 8.51
CA ARG A 113 -5.01 7.06 9.54
C ARG A 113 -5.87 5.80 9.58
N ASN A 114 -6.34 5.34 8.41
CA ASN A 114 -7.12 4.11 8.31
C ASN A 114 -6.31 2.91 8.83
N LEU A 115 -5.04 2.83 8.44
CA LEU A 115 -4.13 1.77 8.88
C LEU A 115 -3.90 1.80 10.39
N PHE A 116 -3.74 2.99 10.99
CA PHE A 116 -3.67 3.15 12.44
C PHE A 116 -4.93 2.65 13.15
N SER A 117 -6.13 3.00 12.65
CA SER A 117 -7.41 2.57 13.22
C SER A 117 -7.56 1.05 13.20
N ILE A 118 -7.12 0.39 12.10
CA ILE A 118 -7.15 -1.05 12.01
C ILE A 118 -6.12 -1.70 12.94
N LEU A 119 -4.90 -1.18 12.99
CA LEU A 119 -3.87 -1.66 13.90
C LEU A 119 -4.36 -1.66 15.35
N LEU A 120 -4.94 -0.53 15.80
CA LEU A 120 -5.56 -0.45 17.13
C LEU A 120 -6.65 -1.50 17.33
N SER A 121 -7.51 -1.69 16.33
CA SER A 121 -8.61 -2.67 16.41
C SER A 121 -8.08 -4.10 16.50
N ILE A 122 -7.00 -4.41 15.79
CA ILE A 122 -6.35 -5.73 15.87
C ILE A 122 -5.71 -5.92 17.24
N ILE A 123 -4.90 -4.98 17.72
CA ILE A 123 -4.25 -5.06 19.03
C ILE A 123 -5.28 -5.22 20.16
N ALA A 124 -6.40 -4.49 20.09
CA ALA A 124 -7.43 -4.55 21.11
C ALA A 124 -8.25 -5.85 21.11
N ARG A 125 -8.31 -6.57 19.99
CA ARG A 125 -9.17 -7.76 19.83
C ARG A 125 -8.40 -9.07 19.74
N SER A 126 -7.13 -9.00 19.39
CA SER A 126 -6.27 -10.18 19.36
C SER A 126 -5.91 -10.63 20.77
N PRO A 127 -5.85 -11.95 21.04
CA PRO A 127 -5.40 -12.48 22.33
C PRO A 127 -3.93 -12.17 22.63
N ARG A 128 -3.14 -11.84 21.61
CA ARG A 128 -1.72 -11.49 21.70
C ARG A 128 -1.39 -10.35 20.74
N PRO A 129 -0.42 -9.48 21.05
CA PRO A 129 0.05 -8.48 20.10
C PRO A 129 0.74 -9.16 18.90
N PRO A 130 0.78 -8.51 17.73
CA PRO A 130 1.59 -9.01 16.63
C PRO A 130 3.06 -9.08 17.00
N SER A 131 3.75 -10.11 16.51
CA SER A 131 5.19 -10.26 16.69
C SER A 131 6.01 -9.33 15.81
N ALA A 132 5.39 -8.76 14.77
CA ALA A 132 6.01 -7.80 13.86
C ALA A 132 4.97 -7.00 13.11
N VAL A 133 5.33 -5.76 12.78
CA VAL A 133 4.55 -4.89 11.88
C VAL A 133 5.47 -4.31 10.81
N VAL A 134 5.11 -4.48 9.54
CA VAL A 134 5.67 -3.75 8.41
C VAL A 134 4.62 -2.75 7.96
N HIS A 135 4.97 -1.47 7.92
CA HIS A 135 4.05 -0.40 7.54
C HIS A 135 4.52 0.32 6.29
N ILE A 136 3.71 0.25 5.24
CA ILE A 136 3.88 0.96 3.97
C ILE A 136 2.83 2.06 3.89
N SER A 137 3.23 3.29 3.64
CA SER A 137 2.33 4.45 3.71
C SER A 137 2.01 5.13 2.37
N GLY A 138 2.21 4.45 1.25
CA GLY A 138 1.99 5.00 -0.09
C GLY A 138 0.56 5.46 -0.40
N GLY A 139 -0.45 4.94 0.32
CA GLY A 139 -1.84 5.38 0.17
C GLY A 139 -2.08 6.86 0.44
N ASP A 140 -1.29 7.48 1.29
CA ASP A 140 -1.34 8.93 1.55
C ASP A 140 -1.00 9.73 0.28
N PHE A 141 -0.02 9.25 -0.48
CA PHE A 141 0.36 9.84 -1.76
C PHE A 141 -0.74 9.70 -2.82
N THR A 142 -1.32 8.52 -2.96
CA THR A 142 -2.40 8.28 -3.92
C THR A 142 -3.61 9.15 -3.60
N ASN A 143 -3.97 9.26 -2.33
CA ASN A 143 -5.04 10.15 -1.89
C ASN A 143 -4.74 11.62 -2.23
N PHE A 144 -3.50 12.05 -2.07
CA PHE A 144 -3.09 13.39 -2.47
C PHE A 144 -3.24 13.64 -3.97
N CYS A 145 -2.89 12.67 -4.80
CA CYS A 145 -3.02 12.80 -6.25
C CYS A 145 -4.47 12.96 -6.71
N TYR A 146 -5.40 12.33 -6.00
CA TYR A 146 -6.80 12.24 -6.43
C TYR A 146 -7.77 13.09 -5.61
N THR A 147 -7.36 13.63 -4.46
CA THR A 147 -8.24 14.44 -3.61
C THR A 147 -7.70 15.85 -3.43
N SER A 148 -8.55 16.85 -3.51
CA SER A 148 -8.29 18.05 -2.73
C SER A 148 -8.59 17.68 -1.29
N ILE A 149 -7.59 17.61 -0.44
CA ILE A 149 -7.79 17.43 0.99
C ILE A 149 -8.47 18.70 1.48
N ALA A 150 -9.79 18.69 1.42
CA ALA A 150 -10.58 19.82 1.89
C ALA A 150 -10.59 19.85 3.42
N ASP A 151 -10.37 18.70 4.06
CA ASP A 151 -10.43 18.59 5.50
C ASP A 151 -9.42 17.56 6.06
N PRO A 152 -8.27 18.02 6.58
CA PRO A 152 -7.30 17.13 7.20
C PRO A 152 -7.78 16.55 8.55
N VAL A 153 -8.85 17.09 9.15
CA VAL A 153 -9.34 16.65 10.45
C VAL A 153 -10.26 15.45 10.33
N PHE A 154 -11.17 15.45 9.35
CA PHE A 154 -12.20 14.40 9.19
C PHE A 154 -11.84 13.27 8.21
N GLY A 155 -10.67 13.33 7.60
CA GLY A 155 -10.15 12.27 6.75
C GLY A 155 -10.42 12.41 5.26
N SER A 156 -10.00 11.40 4.50
CA SER A 156 -10.23 11.37 3.06
C SER A 156 -11.73 11.31 2.75
N PRO A 157 -12.20 12.06 1.77
CA PRO A 157 -13.55 11.87 1.25
C PRO A 157 -13.73 10.42 0.80
N ASN A 158 -14.95 9.90 0.86
CA ASN A 158 -15.22 8.58 0.33
C ASN A 158 -15.00 8.55 -1.20
N LEU A 159 -14.80 7.37 -1.77
CA LEU A 159 -14.52 7.18 -3.20
C LEU A 159 -15.50 7.87 -4.14
N LYS A 160 -16.78 7.99 -3.74
CA LYS A 160 -17.78 8.68 -4.54
C LYS A 160 -17.48 10.18 -4.62
N GLN A 161 -17.06 10.77 -3.51
CA GLN A 161 -16.63 12.18 -3.49
C GLN A 161 -15.33 12.38 -4.23
N ILE A 162 -14.41 11.40 -4.18
CA ILE A 162 -13.18 11.39 -4.96
C ILE A 162 -13.50 11.35 -6.46
N ALA A 163 -14.34 10.42 -6.90
CA ALA A 163 -14.75 10.30 -8.30
C ALA A 163 -15.42 11.58 -8.81
N MET A 164 -16.34 12.16 -8.03
CA MET A 164 -16.99 13.42 -8.39
C MET A 164 -15.99 14.58 -8.45
N ALA A 165 -15.08 14.68 -7.50
CA ALA A 165 -14.05 15.73 -7.50
C ALA A 165 -13.06 15.58 -8.67
N LEU A 166 -12.80 14.36 -9.14
CA LEU A 166 -11.99 14.08 -10.33
C LEU A 166 -12.70 14.53 -11.61
N GLU A 167 -13.99 14.24 -11.74
CA GLU A 167 -14.81 14.66 -12.87
C GLU A 167 -14.90 16.19 -12.96
N GLU A 168 -15.17 16.86 -11.82
CA GLU A 168 -15.31 18.33 -11.76
C GLU A 168 -13.98 19.07 -12.00
N ARG A 169 -12.83 18.47 -11.67
CA ARG A 169 -11.52 19.15 -11.70
C ARG A 169 -10.62 18.76 -12.85
N GLY A 170 -11.07 17.84 -13.71
CA GLY A 170 -10.27 17.38 -14.86
C GLY A 170 -8.93 16.77 -14.43
N GLY A 171 -8.87 16.12 -13.27
CA GLY A 171 -7.66 15.46 -12.77
C GLY A 171 -6.52 16.42 -12.40
N ARG A 172 -6.80 17.65 -12.00
CA ARG A 172 -5.74 18.60 -11.61
C ARG A 172 -5.12 18.20 -10.28
N PRO A 173 -3.78 18.19 -10.18
CA PRO A 173 -3.11 17.99 -8.92
C PRO A 173 -3.50 19.09 -7.93
N PRO A 174 -3.56 18.80 -6.63
CA PRO A 174 -3.81 19.82 -5.65
C PRO A 174 -2.70 20.88 -5.67
N PRO A 175 -3.02 22.13 -5.34
CA PRO A 175 -2.03 23.20 -5.30
C PRO A 175 -0.84 22.83 -4.38
N GLU A 176 0.36 23.28 -4.69
CA GLU A 176 1.56 23.09 -3.87
C GLU A 176 1.35 23.44 -2.38
N GLN A 177 0.42 24.34 -2.10
CA GLN A 177 0.01 24.74 -0.75
C GLN A 177 -0.56 23.57 0.09
N GLN A 178 -1.00 22.48 -0.54
CA GLN A 178 -1.55 21.30 0.16
C GLN A 178 -0.49 20.25 0.50
N ILE A 179 0.71 20.35 -0.08
CA ILE A 179 1.80 19.37 0.15
C ILE A 179 2.21 19.37 1.63
N LYS A 180 2.46 20.54 2.20
CA LYS A 180 2.91 20.67 3.62
C LYS A 180 1.89 20.10 4.61
N PRO A 181 0.58 20.45 4.54
CA PRO A 181 -0.43 19.83 5.40
C PRO A 181 -0.51 18.31 5.26
N LEU A 182 -0.40 17.77 4.05
CA LEU A 182 -0.41 16.34 3.83
C LEU A 182 0.80 15.64 4.45
N LEU A 183 2.00 16.16 4.23
CA LEU A 183 3.22 15.62 4.84
C LEU A 183 3.16 15.67 6.38
N ALA A 184 2.57 16.73 6.94
CA ALA A 184 2.33 16.83 8.38
C ALA A 184 1.33 15.77 8.85
N PHE A 185 0.23 15.58 8.14
CA PHE A 185 -0.79 14.55 8.42
C PHE A 185 -0.19 13.15 8.38
N THR A 186 0.49 12.79 7.31
CA THR A 186 1.17 11.48 7.18
C THR A 186 2.17 11.26 8.30
N SER A 187 3.00 12.27 8.60
CA SER A 187 3.98 12.21 9.68
C SER A 187 3.34 11.98 11.05
N LEU A 188 2.19 12.61 11.31
CA LEU A 188 1.42 12.42 12.54
C LEU A 188 1.01 10.97 12.72
N TRP A 189 0.41 10.37 11.69
CA TRP A 189 -0.09 9.00 11.78
C TRP A 189 1.00 7.94 11.80
N ILE A 190 2.10 8.15 11.08
CA ILE A 190 3.29 7.29 11.19
C ILE A 190 3.84 7.32 12.64
N ARG A 191 3.92 8.51 13.25
CA ARG A 191 4.32 8.63 14.66
C ARG A 191 3.36 7.94 15.61
N ALA A 192 2.05 8.03 15.36
CA ALA A 192 1.04 7.35 16.17
C ALA A 192 1.17 5.81 16.06
N ILE A 193 1.39 5.28 14.84
CA ILE A 193 1.66 3.85 14.61
C ILE A 193 2.94 3.42 15.37
N ALA A 194 4.01 4.17 15.23
CA ALA A 194 5.27 3.86 15.92
C ALA A 194 5.13 3.92 17.45
N GLN A 195 4.38 4.89 17.96
CA GLN A 195 4.15 5.01 19.40
C GLN A 195 3.34 3.83 19.96
N ILE A 196 2.29 3.39 19.25
CA ILE A 196 1.51 2.24 19.71
C ILE A 196 2.35 0.96 19.66
N CYS A 197 3.11 0.73 18.59
CA CYS A 197 4.02 -0.40 18.50
C CYS A 197 5.05 -0.40 19.65
N ARG A 198 5.67 0.74 19.91
CA ARG A 198 6.63 0.89 21.03
C ARG A 198 5.99 0.62 22.39
N SER A 199 4.77 1.12 22.64
CA SER A 199 4.09 0.94 23.94
C SER A 199 3.59 -0.49 24.18
N THR A 200 3.57 -1.30 23.14
CA THR A 200 3.15 -2.73 23.18
C THR A 200 4.28 -3.69 22.82
N ASP A 201 5.53 -3.20 22.80
CA ASP A 201 6.74 -3.96 22.48
C ASP A 201 6.66 -4.71 21.13
N ILE A 202 5.96 -4.12 20.16
CA ILE A 202 5.83 -4.68 18.82
C ILE A 202 6.96 -4.16 17.92
N PRO A 203 7.83 -5.02 17.36
CA PRO A 203 8.79 -4.65 16.33
C PRO A 203 8.12 -4.01 15.13
N LEU A 204 8.58 -2.82 14.75
CA LEU A 204 8.06 -2.05 13.61
C LEU A 204 9.17 -1.77 12.60
N VAL A 205 8.90 -2.07 11.34
CA VAL A 205 9.66 -1.57 10.19
C VAL A 205 8.77 -0.62 9.40
N LEU A 206 9.25 0.59 9.16
CA LEU A 206 8.66 1.47 8.16
C LEU A 206 9.22 1.08 6.80
N ALA A 207 8.35 0.82 5.86
CA ALA A 207 8.74 0.47 4.51
C ALA A 207 8.52 1.68 3.58
N ASP A 208 9.56 2.01 2.83
CA ASP A 208 9.47 3.03 1.79
C ASP A 208 8.98 2.34 0.53
N ASP A 209 7.82 2.74 0.02
CA ASP A 209 7.34 2.26 -1.26
C ASP A 209 7.85 3.18 -2.37
N THR A 210 8.29 2.58 -3.44
CA THR A 210 8.68 3.30 -4.65
C THR A 210 7.51 3.34 -5.63
N THR A 211 7.57 4.27 -6.55
CA THR A 211 6.60 4.40 -7.64
C THR A 211 7.30 4.32 -8.99
N PHE A 212 6.55 3.99 -10.03
CA PHE A 212 7.08 3.99 -11.39
C PHE A 212 7.71 5.35 -11.80
N PHE A 213 7.24 6.46 -11.20
CA PHE A 213 7.77 7.80 -11.49
C PHE A 213 9.24 8.01 -11.09
N GLU A 214 9.78 7.15 -10.23
CA GLU A 214 11.18 7.18 -9.81
C GLU A 214 12.07 6.33 -10.70
N LYS A 215 11.48 5.51 -11.57
CA LYS A 215 12.19 4.61 -12.48
C LYS A 215 12.74 5.40 -13.67
N THR A 216 14.03 5.19 -13.96
CA THR A 216 14.72 5.84 -15.08
C THR A 216 14.88 4.93 -16.29
N ASP A 217 14.80 3.61 -16.09
CA ASP A 217 14.90 2.60 -17.13
C ASP A 217 13.71 1.60 -17.06
N PRO A 218 12.58 1.91 -17.70
CA PRO A 218 11.45 1.02 -17.75
C PRO A 218 11.74 -0.29 -18.48
N SER A 219 11.19 -1.41 -18.01
CA SER A 219 11.23 -2.69 -18.71
C SER A 219 10.39 -2.66 -20.01
N ASP A 220 10.59 -3.67 -20.87
CA ASP A 220 9.85 -3.73 -22.14
C ASP A 220 8.34 -3.85 -21.94
N ILE A 221 7.88 -4.60 -20.93
CA ILE A 221 6.47 -4.72 -20.63
C ILE A 221 5.88 -3.41 -20.09
N GLU A 222 6.64 -2.66 -19.30
CA GLU A 222 6.23 -1.35 -18.81
C GLU A 222 6.13 -0.33 -19.95
N ARG A 223 7.10 -0.34 -20.87
CA ARG A 223 7.05 0.47 -22.10
C ARG A 223 5.83 0.12 -22.97
N GLN A 224 5.55 -1.16 -23.18
CA GLN A 224 4.38 -1.63 -23.93
C GLN A 224 3.06 -1.31 -23.22
N SER A 225 3.07 -1.22 -21.90
CA SER A 225 1.91 -0.82 -21.09
C SER A 225 1.68 0.69 -21.09
N GLU A 226 2.58 1.46 -21.71
CA GLU A 226 2.54 2.93 -21.77
C GLU A 226 2.53 3.57 -20.36
N LEU A 227 3.21 2.95 -19.39
CA LEU A 227 3.30 3.49 -18.03
C LEU A 227 4.01 4.85 -18.05
N GLY A 228 3.49 5.78 -17.27
CA GLY A 228 4.05 7.11 -17.15
C GLY A 228 3.96 7.97 -18.42
N GLN A 229 3.30 7.49 -19.49
CA GLN A 229 3.09 8.31 -20.68
C GLN A 229 1.96 9.32 -20.44
N PRO A 230 2.19 10.59 -20.76
CA PRO A 230 1.14 11.59 -20.67
C PRO A 230 0.09 11.34 -21.75
N PHE A 231 -1.20 11.31 -21.38
CA PHE A 231 -2.29 11.24 -22.34
C PHE A 231 -2.47 12.56 -23.11
N ASN A 232 -1.98 13.67 -22.54
CA ASN A 232 -1.97 14.99 -23.17
C ASN A 232 -0.94 15.91 -22.47
N PRO A 233 -0.53 17.04 -23.10
CA PRO A 233 0.45 17.97 -22.54
C PRO A 233 0.11 18.57 -21.17
N SER A 234 -1.17 18.58 -20.79
CA SER A 234 -1.57 19.05 -19.45
C SER A 234 -1.18 18.06 -18.35
N GLN A 235 -0.94 16.80 -18.69
CA GLN A 235 -0.53 15.76 -17.76
C GLN A 235 0.99 15.78 -17.48
N ASP A 236 1.81 16.34 -18.38
CA ASP A 236 3.26 16.49 -18.14
C ASP A 236 3.54 17.31 -16.87
N ARG A 237 2.75 18.36 -16.63
CA ARG A 237 2.85 19.13 -15.38
C ARG A 237 2.44 18.31 -14.15
N GLN A 238 1.48 17.43 -14.31
CA GLN A 238 1.09 16.49 -13.26
C GLN A 238 2.24 15.55 -12.89
N PHE A 239 2.89 14.95 -13.86
CA PHE A 239 4.02 14.06 -13.63
C PHE A 239 5.20 14.77 -12.95
N ALA A 240 5.54 15.99 -13.39
CA ALA A 240 6.59 16.77 -12.77
C ALA A 240 6.27 17.10 -11.30
N THR A 241 5.02 17.46 -11.02
CA THR A 241 4.54 17.72 -9.65
C THR A 241 4.55 16.44 -8.80
N HIS A 242 4.15 15.31 -9.36
CA HIS A 242 4.20 14.01 -8.70
C HIS A 242 5.63 13.62 -8.34
N ARG A 243 6.59 13.69 -9.25
CA ARG A 243 8.00 13.37 -8.98
C ARG A 243 8.56 14.22 -7.83
N ARG A 244 8.29 15.50 -7.85
CA ARG A 244 8.72 16.40 -6.77
C ARG A 244 8.07 16.01 -5.44
N PHE A 245 6.78 15.77 -5.44
CA PHE A 245 6.07 15.37 -4.23
C PHE A 245 6.56 14.02 -3.69
N VAL A 246 6.79 13.02 -4.55
CA VAL A 246 7.37 11.73 -4.16
C VAL A 246 8.71 11.95 -3.45
N SER A 247 9.59 12.76 -4.01
CA SER A 247 10.89 13.07 -3.40
C SER A 247 10.73 13.73 -2.01
N ASP A 248 9.86 14.74 -1.88
CA ASP A 248 9.60 15.42 -0.59
C ASP A 248 8.98 14.45 0.43
N TYR A 249 8.12 13.55 -0.03
CA TYR A 249 7.46 12.54 0.78
C TYR A 249 8.48 11.51 1.33
N HIS A 250 9.34 10.96 0.48
CA HIS A 250 10.40 10.04 0.90
C HIS A 250 11.39 10.70 1.87
N ASN A 251 11.82 11.92 1.58
CA ASN A 251 12.70 12.66 2.49
C ASN A 251 12.03 12.85 3.85
N ARG A 252 10.76 13.21 3.87
CA ARG A 252 10.00 13.37 5.11
C ARG A 252 9.88 12.08 5.91
N ARG A 253 9.66 10.96 5.23
CA ARG A 253 9.60 9.63 5.87
C ARG A 253 10.94 9.25 6.48
N LYS A 254 12.05 9.47 5.78
CA LYS A 254 13.42 9.27 6.31
C LYS A 254 13.66 10.07 7.58
N GLU A 255 13.27 11.35 7.59
CA GLU A 255 13.37 12.19 8.78
C GLU A 255 12.51 11.65 9.94
N VAL A 256 11.28 11.23 9.66
CA VAL A 256 10.38 10.68 10.68
C VAL A 256 10.93 9.37 11.24
N ALA A 257 11.33 8.44 10.38
CA ALA A 257 11.91 7.15 10.77
C ALA A 257 13.14 7.35 11.66
N LYS A 258 14.07 8.22 11.23
CA LYS A 258 15.26 8.58 12.02
C LYS A 258 14.90 9.19 13.38
N SER A 259 13.91 10.08 13.43
CA SER A 259 13.49 10.74 14.68
C SER A 259 12.80 9.79 15.66
N LEU A 260 12.29 8.67 15.17
CA LEU A 260 11.62 7.63 15.93
C LEU A 260 12.56 6.46 16.26
N GLU A 261 13.76 6.43 15.69
CA GLU A 261 14.68 5.29 15.79
C GLU A 261 14.05 3.99 15.28
N VAL A 262 13.20 4.08 14.25
CA VAL A 262 12.55 2.94 13.61
C VAL A 262 13.27 2.64 12.30
N PRO A 263 13.61 1.37 12.02
CA PRO A 263 14.18 0.99 10.73
C PRO A 263 13.28 1.42 9.57
N LEU A 264 13.90 1.97 8.54
CA LEU A 264 13.25 2.26 7.26
C LEU A 264 13.85 1.31 6.22
N ALA A 265 13.05 0.39 5.75
CA ALA A 265 13.36 -0.49 4.63
C ALA A 265 12.80 0.08 3.34
N GLY A 266 13.49 -0.12 2.26
CA GLY A 266 12.99 0.27 0.95
C GLY A 266 14.05 0.15 -0.12
N PRO A 267 13.63 0.19 -1.37
CA PRO A 267 14.52 -0.07 -2.47
C PRO A 267 15.57 1.05 -2.55
N GLY A 268 16.82 0.64 -2.51
CA GLY A 268 17.92 1.55 -2.79
C GLY A 268 17.91 2.04 -4.24
N ILE A 269 17.38 1.23 -5.16
CA ILE A 269 17.31 1.52 -6.60
C ILE A 269 15.97 1.02 -7.15
N THR A 270 15.20 1.90 -7.72
CA THR A 270 13.87 1.62 -8.27
C THR A 270 13.90 0.87 -9.61
N ASN A 271 15.02 0.92 -10.35
CA ASN A 271 15.08 0.36 -11.69
C ASN A 271 14.89 -1.17 -11.75
N ASP A 272 15.26 -1.88 -10.70
CA ASP A 272 15.13 -3.35 -10.61
C ASP A 272 13.72 -3.79 -10.18
N ILE A 273 12.85 -2.83 -9.83
CA ILE A 273 11.48 -3.12 -9.40
C ILE A 273 10.55 -3.13 -10.61
N GLY A 274 9.84 -4.23 -10.80
CA GLY A 274 8.80 -4.34 -11.82
C GLY A 274 7.48 -3.77 -11.35
N PHE A 275 6.77 -3.10 -12.27
CA PHE A 275 5.49 -2.45 -12.01
C PHE A 275 4.37 -2.99 -12.91
N VAL A 276 3.17 -3.09 -12.34
CA VAL A 276 1.91 -3.36 -13.05
C VAL A 276 1.33 -2.06 -13.63
N ASP A 277 1.32 -1.02 -12.82
CA ASP A 277 0.96 0.36 -13.16
C ASP A 277 1.87 1.34 -12.38
N GLU A 278 1.52 2.61 -12.33
CA GLU A 278 2.38 3.62 -11.69
C GLU A 278 2.62 3.42 -10.20
N PHE A 279 1.81 2.59 -9.52
CA PHE A 279 1.80 2.43 -8.05
C PHE A 279 1.86 0.98 -7.57
N HIS A 280 1.61 0.02 -8.45
CA HIS A 280 1.49 -1.39 -8.07
C HIS A 280 2.63 -2.21 -8.66
N TYR A 281 3.21 -3.04 -7.82
CA TYR A 281 4.34 -3.89 -8.17
C TYR A 281 3.87 -5.16 -8.88
N ASP A 282 4.67 -5.64 -9.82
CA ASP A 282 4.51 -6.99 -10.28
C ASP A 282 5.12 -8.00 -9.29
N ARG A 283 5.13 -9.28 -9.67
CA ARG A 283 5.60 -10.36 -8.79
C ARG A 283 7.06 -10.18 -8.37
N ASP A 284 7.92 -9.82 -9.31
CA ASP A 284 9.35 -9.70 -9.06
C ASP A 284 9.65 -8.45 -8.24
N GLY A 285 8.98 -7.34 -8.54
CA GLY A 285 9.05 -6.11 -7.74
C GLY A 285 8.56 -6.31 -6.31
N THR A 286 7.46 -7.06 -6.13
CA THR A 286 6.95 -7.41 -4.79
C THR A 286 7.97 -8.25 -4.01
N ARG A 287 8.60 -9.23 -4.66
CA ARG A 287 9.61 -10.09 -4.02
C ARG A 287 10.85 -9.31 -3.60
N SER A 288 11.36 -8.45 -4.49
CA SER A 288 12.51 -7.58 -4.19
C SER A 288 12.26 -6.70 -2.97
N LEU A 289 11.09 -6.06 -2.89
CA LEU A 289 10.72 -5.26 -1.72
C LEU A 289 10.62 -6.10 -0.44
N CYS A 290 10.09 -7.32 -0.52
CA CYS A 290 10.00 -8.21 0.64
C CYS A 290 11.38 -8.63 1.17
N ASP A 291 12.37 -8.77 0.30
CA ASP A 291 13.75 -9.06 0.73
C ASP A 291 14.33 -7.89 1.54
N ASP A 292 14.09 -6.64 1.12
CA ASP A 292 14.49 -5.44 1.88
C ASP A 292 13.76 -5.34 3.23
N PHE A 293 12.46 -5.64 3.25
CA PHE A 293 11.66 -5.62 4.48
C PHE A 293 12.11 -6.72 5.45
N ALA A 294 12.41 -7.91 4.94
CA ALA A 294 12.91 -9.00 5.74
C ALA A 294 14.27 -8.65 6.35
N ALA A 295 15.20 -8.12 5.57
CA ALA A 295 16.52 -7.72 6.06
C ALA A 295 16.45 -6.66 7.18
N ALA A 296 15.48 -5.74 7.11
CA ALA A 296 15.26 -4.75 8.14
C ALA A 296 14.55 -5.30 9.39
N LEU A 297 13.74 -6.35 9.23
CA LEU A 297 12.94 -6.94 10.31
C LEU A 297 13.70 -8.03 11.08
N GLU A 298 14.56 -8.81 10.41
CA GLU A 298 15.34 -9.91 11.02
C GLU A 298 16.07 -9.51 12.32
N PRO A 299 16.74 -8.34 12.42
CA PRO A 299 17.44 -7.97 13.67
C PRO A 299 16.51 -7.62 14.83
N LEU A 300 15.21 -7.47 14.60
CA LEU A 300 14.22 -7.07 15.60
C LEU A 300 13.45 -8.26 16.19
N LEU A 301 13.53 -9.44 15.56
CA LEU A 301 12.81 -10.67 15.91
C LEU A 301 13.67 -11.66 16.68
#